data_979e23c088564d84e6142dc2e8fd0042
#
_entry.id   979e23c088564d84e6142dc2e8fd0042
#
_cell.length_a   1.000
_cell.length_b   1.000
_cell.length_c   1.000
_cell.angle_alpha   90.00
_cell.angle_beta   90.00
_cell.angle_gamma   90.00
#
_symmetry.space_group_name_H-M   'P 1'
#
loop_
_entity.id
_entity.type
_entity.pdbx_description
1 polymer ?
#
loop_
_entity_poly.entity_id
_entity_poly.type
_entity_poly.pdbx_seq_one_letter_code
_entity_poly.pdbx_strand_id
1 'polypeptide(L)'
;VEESSSYLAAYKSLLAGDTKAIILNSVFENIIESEYPDYASKIKKIYTKELTKTVETPKDVKGDSFNVYISGIDTYGPISSVSRSDVNIIMTVNRETKKILLTTTPRDSYVPIADGGNNQKDKLTHAGIYGVDASIHTLENLYGIDLNYYARLNFTSFLKLIDLLGGVDVYNDQEFNAHTNNGKNYPVGTLHLDSKDALGFVRERYSLADGDRDRGRNQQKVIVAILQKLTSAEALKNYDSIIKGLQDSIQTNMPLETMMNLVNAQLESGGTYKINS
;
A
#
# COMPACT_ATOMS: atom_id res chain seq x y z
N VAL A 1 24.60 17.40 -19.81
CA VAL A 1 23.44 16.53 -19.61
C VAL A 1 22.25 17.33 -20.09
N GLU A 2 21.54 16.81 -21.08
CA GLU A 2 20.30 17.41 -21.57
C GLU A 2 19.11 16.74 -20.89
N GLU A 3 18.07 17.50 -20.60
CA GLU A 3 16.84 17.00 -20.00
C GLU A 3 15.93 16.45 -21.11
N SER A 4 15.48 15.21 -20.96
CA SER A 4 14.55 14.60 -21.92
C SER A 4 13.10 14.88 -21.55
N SER A 5 12.23 15.00 -22.52
CA SER A 5 10.78 15.24 -22.33
C SER A 5 10.08 14.09 -21.59
N SER A 6 10.66 12.90 -21.62
CA SER A 6 10.16 11.73 -20.86
C SER A 6 11.23 10.63 -20.79
N TYR A 7 11.06 9.69 -19.84
CA TYR A 7 11.91 8.51 -19.71
C TYR A 7 11.87 7.62 -20.97
N LEU A 8 10.72 7.49 -21.63
CA LEU A 8 10.59 6.76 -22.91
C LEU A 8 11.31 7.46 -24.04
N ALA A 9 11.27 8.79 -24.11
CA ALA A 9 12.03 9.54 -25.10
C ALA A 9 13.53 9.38 -24.88
N ALA A 10 14.00 9.43 -23.62
CA ALA A 10 15.39 9.16 -23.28
C ALA A 10 15.83 7.75 -23.70
N TYR A 11 15.01 6.74 -23.41
CA TYR A 11 15.30 5.35 -23.82
C TYR A 11 15.35 5.18 -25.35
N LYS A 12 14.40 5.76 -26.07
CA LYS A 12 14.39 5.71 -27.55
C LYS A 12 15.65 6.38 -28.15
N SER A 13 16.04 7.53 -27.59
CA SER A 13 17.27 8.24 -28.00
C SER A 13 18.53 7.40 -27.76
N LEU A 14 18.59 6.66 -26.64
CA LEU A 14 19.68 5.71 -26.38
C LEU A 14 19.71 4.58 -27.39
N LEU A 15 18.57 3.98 -27.71
CA LEU A 15 18.48 2.90 -28.71
C LEU A 15 18.80 3.35 -30.12
N ALA A 16 18.45 4.59 -30.47
CA ALA A 16 18.77 5.19 -31.76
C ALA A 16 20.26 5.57 -31.89
N GLY A 17 21.00 5.58 -30.77
CA GLY A 17 22.40 5.99 -30.76
C GLY A 17 22.61 7.52 -30.71
N ASP A 18 21.53 8.29 -30.56
CA ASP A 18 21.60 9.75 -30.43
C ASP A 18 22.25 10.19 -29.12
N THR A 19 22.08 9.35 -28.08
CA THR A 19 22.76 9.53 -26.79
C THR A 19 23.56 8.28 -26.44
N LYS A 20 24.69 8.46 -25.74
CA LYS A 20 25.58 7.37 -25.33
C LYS A 20 25.23 6.80 -23.95
N ALA A 21 24.53 7.54 -23.14
CA ALA A 21 24.08 7.14 -21.81
C ALA A 21 22.86 7.97 -21.39
N ILE A 22 22.03 7.39 -20.56
CA ILE A 22 20.90 8.07 -19.93
C ILE A 22 20.98 7.90 -18.43
N ILE A 23 20.45 8.88 -17.69
CA ILE A 23 20.27 8.81 -16.25
C ILE A 23 18.77 8.63 -16.00
N LEU A 24 18.42 7.51 -15.40
CA LEU A 24 17.04 7.18 -15.07
C LEU A 24 16.89 6.90 -13.58
N ASN A 25 15.76 7.27 -13.03
CA ASN A 25 15.32 6.65 -11.78
C ASN A 25 14.96 5.18 -12.09
N SER A 26 15.47 4.22 -11.31
CA SER A 26 15.25 2.78 -11.50
C SER A 26 13.76 2.37 -11.54
N VAL A 27 12.89 3.20 -10.98
CA VAL A 27 11.44 3.05 -11.02
C VAL A 27 10.89 2.98 -12.44
N PHE A 28 11.47 3.76 -13.35
CA PHE A 28 11.02 3.78 -14.74
C PHE A 28 11.46 2.56 -15.54
N GLU A 29 12.39 1.75 -15.03
CA GLU A 29 12.82 0.50 -15.67
C GLU A 29 11.63 -0.45 -15.86
N ASN A 30 10.85 -0.71 -14.82
CA ASN A 30 9.68 -1.60 -14.91
C ASN A 30 8.64 -1.12 -15.93
N ILE A 31 8.50 0.20 -16.09
CA ILE A 31 7.57 0.78 -17.08
C ILE A 31 8.14 0.61 -18.48
N ILE A 32 9.45 0.84 -18.65
CA ILE A 32 10.11 0.60 -19.95
C ILE A 32 10.06 -0.88 -20.32
N GLU A 33 10.32 -1.79 -19.39
CA GLU A 33 10.24 -3.24 -19.61
C GLU A 33 8.83 -3.70 -20.00
N SER A 34 7.79 -3.07 -19.47
CA SER A 34 6.40 -3.40 -19.86
C SER A 34 6.09 -3.04 -21.31
N GLU A 35 6.71 -1.98 -21.85
CA GLU A 35 6.55 -1.56 -23.25
C GLU A 35 7.61 -2.18 -24.17
N TYR A 36 8.78 -2.49 -23.62
CA TYR A 36 9.93 -3.06 -24.32
C TYR A 36 10.46 -4.27 -23.54
N PRO A 37 9.90 -5.48 -23.74
CA PRO A 37 10.26 -6.66 -22.96
C PRO A 37 11.74 -7.09 -23.07
N ASP A 38 12.43 -6.62 -24.10
CA ASP A 38 13.85 -6.86 -24.35
C ASP A 38 14.78 -5.78 -23.75
N TYR A 39 14.22 -4.82 -22.94
CA TYR A 39 14.96 -3.72 -22.33
C TYR A 39 16.25 -4.18 -21.65
N ALA A 40 16.18 -5.15 -20.73
CA ALA A 40 17.32 -5.63 -19.96
C ALA A 40 18.46 -6.21 -20.83
N SER A 41 18.13 -6.72 -22.03
CA SER A 41 19.12 -7.27 -22.97
C SER A 41 19.83 -6.21 -23.83
N LYS A 42 19.23 -5.03 -23.97
CA LYS A 42 19.71 -3.95 -24.84
C LYS A 42 20.51 -2.87 -24.13
N ILE A 43 20.44 -2.82 -22.81
CA ILE A 43 21.16 -1.80 -22.03
C ILE A 43 22.09 -2.44 -21.01
N LYS A 44 23.12 -1.66 -20.62
CA LYS A 44 24.02 -2.02 -19.55
C LYS A 44 23.96 -0.94 -18.46
N LYS A 45 23.63 -1.32 -17.23
CA LYS A 45 23.78 -0.45 -16.08
C LYS A 45 25.27 -0.25 -15.80
N ILE A 46 25.73 0.98 -15.89
CA ILE A 46 27.14 1.35 -15.66
C ILE A 46 27.36 1.95 -14.27
N TYR A 47 26.29 2.47 -13.64
CA TYR A 47 26.32 3.06 -12.32
C TYR A 47 24.96 3.05 -11.67
N THR A 48 24.88 2.77 -10.38
CA THR A 48 23.67 2.88 -9.56
C THR A 48 24.03 3.65 -8.30
N LYS A 49 23.28 4.72 -8.02
CA LYS A 49 23.36 5.47 -6.76
C LYS A 49 22.09 5.21 -5.98
N GLU A 50 22.21 4.58 -4.83
CA GLU A 50 21.09 4.52 -3.88
C GLU A 50 20.94 5.92 -3.26
N LEU A 51 19.75 6.50 -3.47
CA LEU A 51 19.35 7.70 -2.75
C LEU A 51 18.86 7.23 -1.38
N THR A 52 19.51 7.70 -0.32
CA THR A 52 19.06 7.45 1.06
C THR A 52 17.62 7.96 1.17
N LYS A 53 16.65 7.05 1.33
CA LYS A 53 15.27 7.46 1.60
C LYS A 53 15.24 8.03 3.00
N THR A 54 14.96 9.30 3.12
CA THR A 54 14.47 9.85 4.38
C THR A 54 13.13 9.19 4.65
N VAL A 55 13.05 8.41 5.72
CA VAL A 55 11.76 7.93 6.23
C VAL A 55 11.05 9.17 6.76
N GLU A 56 9.84 9.45 6.27
CA GLU A 56 9.02 10.53 6.81
C GLU A 56 8.95 10.41 8.32
N THR A 57 9.30 11.49 9.02
CA THR A 57 9.15 11.55 10.48
C THR A 57 7.67 11.61 10.83
N PRO A 58 7.23 10.92 11.90
CA PRO A 58 5.85 11.01 12.35
C PRO A 58 5.47 12.46 12.64
N LYS A 59 4.30 12.88 12.15
CA LYS A 59 3.72 14.18 12.53
C LYS A 59 3.06 14.07 13.89
N ASP A 60 3.08 15.15 14.66
CA ASP A 60 2.48 15.20 15.97
C ASP A 60 0.99 14.87 15.94
N VAL A 61 0.55 14.00 16.85
CA VAL A 61 -0.85 13.70 17.06
C VAL A 61 -1.48 14.80 17.93
N LYS A 62 -2.43 15.53 17.35
CA LYS A 62 -3.20 16.57 18.06
C LYS A 62 -4.49 15.97 18.63
N GLY A 63 -4.59 15.88 19.96
CA GLY A 63 -5.77 15.31 20.63
C GLY A 63 -5.85 13.79 20.53
N ASP A 64 -7.07 13.25 20.44
CA ASP A 64 -7.35 11.82 20.50
C ASP A 64 -7.45 11.13 19.13
N SER A 65 -7.28 11.89 18.05
CA SER A 65 -7.39 11.37 16.68
C SER A 65 -6.07 11.43 15.95
N PHE A 66 -5.81 10.40 15.14
CA PHE A 66 -4.67 10.36 14.23
C PHE A 66 -5.02 9.64 12.92
N ASN A 67 -4.27 9.95 11.87
CA ASN A 67 -4.44 9.37 10.55
C ASN A 67 -3.26 8.48 10.19
N VAL A 68 -3.56 7.30 9.65
CA VAL A 68 -2.57 6.36 9.12
C VAL A 68 -2.84 6.13 7.63
N TYR A 69 -1.86 6.40 6.79
CA TYR A 69 -1.92 6.03 5.38
C TYR A 69 -1.55 4.56 5.21
N ILE A 70 -2.47 3.76 4.70
CA ILE A 70 -2.24 2.36 4.34
C ILE A 70 -1.98 2.29 2.84
N SER A 71 -0.75 1.92 2.48
CA SER A 71 -0.28 1.78 1.10
C SER A 71 -0.02 0.33 0.76
N GLY A 72 -0.70 -0.17 -0.27
CA GLY A 72 -0.40 -1.48 -0.86
C GLY A 72 0.30 -1.33 -2.19
N ILE A 73 1.52 -1.86 -2.32
CA ILE A 73 2.28 -1.82 -3.56
C ILE A 73 2.21 -3.13 -4.32
N ASP A 74 2.13 -3.04 -5.66
CA ASP A 74 1.94 -4.18 -6.58
C ASP A 74 3.28 -4.87 -6.88
N THR A 75 3.88 -5.51 -5.86
CA THR A 75 5.14 -6.25 -6.01
C THR A 75 5.31 -7.35 -4.97
N TYR A 76 6.15 -8.34 -5.29
CA TYR A 76 6.69 -9.33 -4.38
C TYR A 76 8.13 -8.97 -3.97
N GLY A 77 8.64 -9.64 -2.94
CA GLY A 77 10.03 -9.50 -2.49
C GLY A 77 10.24 -8.41 -1.46
N PRO A 78 11.38 -7.69 -1.48
CA PRO A 78 11.71 -6.69 -0.47
C PRO A 78 10.73 -5.53 -0.45
N ILE A 79 10.29 -5.12 0.75
CA ILE A 79 9.36 -3.98 0.92
C ILE A 79 10.00 -2.64 0.50
N SER A 80 11.32 -2.57 0.43
CA SER A 80 12.06 -1.39 -0.06
C SER A 80 11.89 -1.14 -1.56
N SER A 81 11.36 -2.11 -2.31
CA SER A 81 11.12 -1.98 -3.75
C SER A 81 10.21 -0.80 -4.03
N VAL A 82 10.56 -0.02 -5.03
CA VAL A 82 9.72 1.09 -5.49
C VAL A 82 8.72 0.56 -6.50
N SER A 83 7.44 0.85 -6.30
CA SER A 83 6.36 0.40 -7.18
C SER A 83 5.16 1.33 -7.07
N ARG A 84 4.20 1.12 -7.96
CA ARG A 84 2.89 1.80 -7.91
C ARG A 84 2.17 1.47 -6.60
N SER A 85 1.46 2.46 -6.05
CA SER A 85 0.59 2.29 -4.90
C SER A 85 -0.82 1.94 -5.37
N ASP A 86 -1.16 0.66 -5.35
CA ASP A 86 -2.45 0.14 -5.84
C ASP A 86 -3.55 0.21 -4.78
N VAL A 87 -3.16 0.27 -3.52
CA VAL A 87 -4.06 0.49 -2.38
C VAL A 87 -3.70 1.82 -1.73
N ASN A 88 -4.67 2.72 -1.64
CA ASN A 88 -4.53 4.03 -1.03
C ASN A 88 -5.70 4.25 -0.07
N ILE A 89 -5.51 3.89 1.20
CA ILE A 89 -6.53 4.00 2.24
C ILE A 89 -6.00 4.87 3.38
N ILE A 90 -6.81 5.83 3.80
CA ILE A 90 -6.58 6.61 5.01
C ILE A 90 -7.42 6.01 6.13
N MET A 91 -6.77 5.55 7.18
CA MET A 91 -7.40 5.09 8.41
C MET A 91 -7.34 6.21 9.44
N THR A 92 -8.49 6.80 9.74
CA THR A 92 -8.64 7.78 10.82
C THR A 92 -9.09 7.07 12.08
N VAL A 93 -8.29 7.15 13.13
CA VAL A 93 -8.57 6.54 14.44
C VAL A 93 -8.90 7.63 15.45
N ASN A 94 -10.02 7.48 16.16
CA ASN A 94 -10.35 8.29 17.33
C ASN A 94 -10.36 7.38 18.57
N ARG A 95 -9.43 7.63 19.49
CA ARG A 95 -9.20 6.79 20.67
C ARG A 95 -10.26 6.98 21.74
N GLU A 96 -10.77 8.21 21.90
CA GLU A 96 -11.79 8.55 22.89
C GLU A 96 -13.13 7.90 22.54
N THR A 97 -13.58 8.09 21.30
CA THR A 97 -14.89 7.58 20.85
C THR A 97 -14.84 6.13 20.37
N LYS A 98 -13.65 5.50 20.34
CA LYS A 98 -13.42 4.13 19.82
C LYS A 98 -13.99 3.96 18.40
N LYS A 99 -13.71 4.90 17.52
CA LYS A 99 -14.13 4.85 16.12
C LYS A 99 -12.94 4.81 15.18
N ILE A 100 -13.07 4.02 14.14
CA ILE A 100 -12.13 3.97 13.01
C ILE A 100 -12.95 4.25 11.74
N LEU A 101 -12.45 5.16 10.90
CA LEU A 101 -12.96 5.42 9.57
C LEU A 101 -11.91 5.03 8.53
N LEU A 102 -12.31 4.25 7.53
CA LEU A 102 -11.48 3.91 6.37
C LEU A 102 -11.97 4.70 5.16
N THR A 103 -11.10 5.51 4.59
CA THR A 103 -11.36 6.29 3.38
C THR A 103 -10.46 5.80 2.26
N THR A 104 -11.04 5.17 1.23
CA THR A 104 -10.31 4.69 0.05
C THR A 104 -10.27 5.77 -1.02
N THR A 105 -9.08 6.05 -1.55
CA THR A 105 -8.90 6.85 -2.75
C THR A 105 -8.58 5.92 -3.92
N PRO A 106 -9.41 5.88 -4.97
CA PRO A 106 -9.16 5.01 -6.12
C PRO A 106 -7.78 5.27 -6.74
N ARG A 107 -7.07 4.19 -7.09
CA ARG A 107 -5.71 4.27 -7.65
C ARG A 107 -5.62 5.10 -8.93
N ASP A 108 -6.69 5.13 -9.72
CA ASP A 108 -6.76 5.86 -10.99
C ASP A 108 -7.27 7.29 -10.84
N SER A 109 -7.45 7.81 -9.60
CA SER A 109 -7.78 9.21 -9.35
C SER A 109 -6.73 10.12 -9.99
N TYR A 110 -7.19 11.08 -10.81
CA TYR A 110 -6.33 12.01 -11.55
C TYR A 110 -6.08 13.26 -10.71
N VAL A 111 -4.94 13.30 -10.03
CA VAL A 111 -4.59 14.29 -9.01
C VAL A 111 -3.20 14.88 -9.25
N PRO A 112 -2.91 16.10 -8.76
CA PRO A 112 -1.54 16.62 -8.75
C PRO A 112 -0.65 15.73 -7.88
N ILE A 113 0.42 15.19 -8.45
CA ILE A 113 1.39 14.34 -7.72
C ILE A 113 2.45 15.25 -7.09
N ALA A 114 2.59 15.16 -5.78
CA ALA A 114 3.55 15.93 -5.01
C ALA A 114 5.00 15.49 -5.26
N ASP A 115 5.94 16.22 -4.73
CA ASP A 115 7.39 15.95 -4.71
C ASP A 115 7.94 15.64 -6.12
N GLY A 116 8.38 14.39 -6.35
CA GLY A 116 8.94 13.95 -7.62
C GLY A 116 8.00 14.07 -8.82
N GLY A 117 6.69 14.19 -8.59
CA GLY A 117 5.68 14.46 -9.61
C GLY A 117 5.56 15.93 -10.01
N ASN A 118 6.29 16.85 -9.35
CA ASN A 118 6.30 18.29 -9.63
C ASN A 118 4.88 18.91 -9.73
N ASN A 119 3.93 18.41 -8.96
CA ASN A 119 2.51 18.80 -9.00
C ASN A 119 1.84 18.64 -10.38
N GLN A 120 2.43 17.84 -11.27
CA GLN A 120 1.77 17.45 -12.51
C GLN A 120 0.62 16.47 -12.19
N LYS A 121 -0.50 16.62 -12.91
CA LYS A 121 -1.63 15.70 -12.73
C LYS A 121 -1.33 14.35 -13.38
N ASP A 122 -1.50 13.30 -12.59
CA ASP A 122 -1.38 11.91 -13.02
C ASP A 122 -2.28 11.02 -12.16
N LYS A 123 -2.31 9.72 -12.45
CA LYS A 123 -3.00 8.74 -11.62
C LYS A 123 -2.34 8.66 -10.24
N LEU A 124 -3.13 8.64 -9.19
CA LEU A 124 -2.64 8.56 -7.80
C LEU A 124 -1.67 7.38 -7.60
N THR A 125 -1.91 6.23 -8.25
CA THR A 125 -1.03 5.06 -8.16
C THR A 125 0.42 5.38 -8.53
N HIS A 126 0.66 6.35 -9.40
CA HIS A 126 1.99 6.76 -9.83
C HIS A 126 2.74 7.57 -8.76
N ALA A 127 2.06 8.13 -7.76
CA ALA A 127 2.73 8.76 -6.61
C ALA A 127 3.69 7.77 -5.92
N GLY A 128 3.30 6.49 -5.81
CA GLY A 128 4.14 5.42 -5.25
C GLY A 128 5.47 5.23 -5.97
N ILE A 129 5.56 5.62 -7.23
CA ILE A 129 6.77 5.56 -8.06
C ILE A 129 7.83 6.54 -7.54
N TYR A 130 7.41 7.68 -7.01
CA TYR A 130 8.29 8.69 -6.43
C TYR A 130 8.61 8.44 -4.95
N GLY A 131 8.00 7.41 -4.37
CA GLY A 131 8.18 7.00 -2.98
C GLY A 131 6.92 7.15 -2.14
N VAL A 132 6.98 6.65 -0.89
CA VAL A 132 5.85 6.73 0.02
C VAL A 132 5.53 8.18 0.40
N ASP A 133 6.57 9.02 0.52
CA ASP A 133 6.44 10.43 0.89
C ASP A 133 5.62 11.19 -0.16
N ALA A 134 5.88 10.96 -1.45
CA ALA A 134 5.08 11.56 -2.53
C ALA A 134 3.61 11.13 -2.47
N SER A 135 3.33 9.89 -2.10
CA SER A 135 1.95 9.42 -1.90
C SER A 135 1.29 10.09 -0.69
N ILE A 136 2.03 10.25 0.41
CA ILE A 136 1.57 10.94 1.62
C ILE A 136 1.24 12.39 1.29
N HIS A 137 2.19 13.15 0.77
CA HIS A 137 2.00 14.56 0.46
C HIS A 137 0.92 14.79 -0.61
N THR A 138 0.79 13.88 -1.59
CA THR A 138 -0.31 13.93 -2.57
C THR A 138 -1.68 13.83 -1.89
N LEU A 139 -1.84 12.87 -0.96
CA LEU A 139 -3.10 12.67 -0.24
C LEU A 139 -3.37 13.78 0.77
N GLU A 140 -2.35 14.28 1.47
CA GLU A 140 -2.45 15.43 2.36
C GLU A 140 -2.94 16.68 1.62
N ASN A 141 -2.34 16.96 0.45
CA ASN A 141 -2.76 18.08 -0.39
C ASN A 141 -4.19 17.90 -0.93
N LEU A 142 -4.57 16.66 -1.25
CA LEU A 142 -5.91 16.36 -1.78
C LEU A 142 -7.01 16.57 -0.74
N TYR A 143 -6.77 16.15 0.51
CA TYR A 143 -7.78 16.16 1.57
C TYR A 143 -7.63 17.31 2.56
N GLY A 144 -6.51 18.02 2.57
CA GLY A 144 -6.24 19.09 3.55
C GLY A 144 -6.07 18.58 4.97
N ILE A 145 -5.49 17.39 5.15
CA ILE A 145 -5.30 16.73 6.44
C ILE A 145 -3.83 16.34 6.63
N ASP A 146 -3.41 16.19 7.88
CA ASP A 146 -2.12 15.60 8.21
C ASP A 146 -2.23 14.06 8.28
N LEU A 147 -1.30 13.34 7.68
CA LEU A 147 -1.10 11.92 7.83
C LEU A 147 0.02 11.68 8.85
N ASN A 148 -0.34 11.30 10.08
CA ASN A 148 0.61 11.17 11.19
C ASN A 148 1.55 9.99 11.00
N TYR A 149 1.00 8.89 10.49
CA TYR A 149 1.71 7.64 10.28
C TYR A 149 1.40 7.04 8.91
N TYR A 150 2.24 6.08 8.49
CA TYR A 150 1.91 5.22 7.36
C TYR A 150 2.26 3.76 7.65
N ALA A 151 1.61 2.86 6.95
CA ALA A 151 1.95 1.45 6.86
C ALA A 151 1.94 1.03 5.39
N ARG A 152 3.11 0.64 4.88
CA ARG A 152 3.30 0.21 3.49
C ARG A 152 3.57 -1.27 3.43
N LEU A 153 2.77 -1.98 2.63
CA LEU A 153 2.84 -3.42 2.44
C LEU A 153 2.99 -3.75 0.96
N ASN A 154 3.62 -4.88 0.68
CA ASN A 154 3.59 -5.55 -0.61
C ASN A 154 2.90 -6.92 -0.49
N PHE A 155 2.83 -7.69 -1.58
CA PHE A 155 2.20 -9.01 -1.53
C PHE A 155 2.85 -9.96 -0.54
N THR A 156 4.18 -9.96 -0.45
CA THR A 156 4.92 -10.81 0.49
C THR A 156 4.58 -10.47 1.94
N SER A 157 4.58 -9.18 2.29
CA SER A 157 4.21 -8.74 3.65
C SER A 157 2.74 -8.95 3.97
N PHE A 158 1.86 -8.80 2.97
CA PHE A 158 0.44 -9.07 3.14
C PHE A 158 0.19 -10.56 3.45
N LEU A 159 0.77 -11.47 2.67
CA LEU A 159 0.67 -12.91 2.92
C LEU A 159 1.15 -13.27 4.32
N LYS A 160 2.31 -12.76 4.71
CA LYS A 160 2.90 -12.99 6.03
C LYS A 160 2.03 -12.44 7.17
N LEU A 161 1.43 -11.26 7.00
CA LEU A 161 0.50 -10.69 7.98
C LEU A 161 -0.71 -11.61 8.19
N ILE A 162 -1.35 -12.05 7.11
CA ILE A 162 -2.52 -12.93 7.19
C ILE A 162 -2.15 -14.27 7.83
N ASP A 163 -0.99 -14.85 7.50
CA ASP A 163 -0.51 -16.11 8.10
C ASP A 163 -0.29 -15.95 9.61
N LEU A 164 0.33 -14.85 10.07
CA LEU A 164 0.54 -14.56 11.48
C LEU A 164 -0.78 -14.39 12.26
N LEU A 165 -1.84 -13.93 11.59
CA LEU A 165 -3.18 -13.78 12.16
C LEU A 165 -4.00 -15.09 12.11
N GLY A 166 -3.47 -16.15 11.48
CA GLY A 166 -4.20 -17.41 11.29
C GLY A 166 -5.38 -17.28 10.34
N GLY A 167 -5.29 -16.42 9.32
CA GLY A 167 -6.36 -16.10 8.40
C GLY A 167 -7.28 -14.99 8.91
N VAL A 168 -8.22 -14.57 8.06
CA VAL A 168 -9.23 -13.53 8.36
C VAL A 168 -10.61 -13.98 7.94
N ASP A 169 -11.64 -13.54 8.68
CA ASP A 169 -13.03 -13.81 8.36
C ASP A 169 -13.66 -12.58 7.70
N VAL A 170 -14.17 -12.76 6.48
CA VAL A 170 -14.71 -11.67 5.66
C VAL A 170 -16.12 -12.03 5.18
N TYR A 171 -17.06 -11.11 5.29
CA TYR A 171 -18.38 -11.27 4.65
C TYR A 171 -18.29 -10.86 3.17
N ASN A 172 -18.51 -11.82 2.28
CA ASN A 172 -18.61 -11.59 0.85
C ASN A 172 -20.09 -11.38 0.46
N ASP A 173 -20.41 -10.24 -0.12
CA ASP A 173 -21.76 -9.86 -0.56
C ASP A 173 -22.00 -10.12 -2.04
N GLN A 174 -20.98 -10.52 -2.79
CA GLN A 174 -21.04 -10.80 -4.22
C GLN A 174 -20.22 -12.06 -4.55
N GLU A 175 -20.88 -13.07 -5.14
CA GLU A 175 -20.16 -14.24 -5.63
C GLU A 175 -19.28 -13.90 -6.84
N PHE A 176 -18.04 -14.39 -6.87
CA PHE A 176 -17.13 -14.24 -8.00
C PHE A 176 -16.07 -15.34 -8.07
N ASN A 177 -15.46 -15.50 -9.26
CA ASN A 177 -14.32 -16.38 -9.46
C ASN A 177 -13.06 -15.52 -9.69
N ALA A 178 -12.07 -15.62 -8.81
CA ALA A 178 -10.86 -14.79 -8.90
C ALA A 178 -9.88 -15.33 -9.96
N HIS A 179 -9.69 -14.57 -11.03
CA HIS A 179 -8.63 -14.83 -12.03
C HIS A 179 -7.25 -14.80 -11.39
N THR A 180 -7.06 -13.93 -10.41
CA THR A 180 -5.81 -13.75 -9.66
C THR A 180 -5.51 -14.90 -8.69
N ASN A 181 -6.44 -15.84 -8.47
CA ASN A 181 -6.29 -17.04 -7.66
C ASN A 181 -6.77 -18.30 -8.40
N ASN A 182 -6.29 -18.52 -9.62
CA ASN A 182 -6.55 -19.71 -10.43
C ASN A 182 -8.05 -20.05 -10.61
N GLY A 183 -8.90 -19.04 -10.71
CA GLY A 183 -10.35 -19.21 -10.88
C GLY A 183 -11.08 -19.67 -9.61
N LYS A 184 -10.46 -19.52 -8.42
CA LYS A 184 -11.12 -19.87 -7.16
C LYS A 184 -12.46 -19.15 -7.02
N ASN A 185 -13.49 -19.90 -6.65
CA ASN A 185 -14.81 -19.36 -6.34
C ASN A 185 -14.85 -18.78 -4.92
N TYR A 186 -15.39 -17.58 -4.79
CA TYR A 186 -15.70 -16.91 -3.52
C TYR A 186 -17.22 -16.71 -3.44
N PRO A 187 -17.96 -17.64 -2.77
CA PRO A 187 -19.42 -17.56 -2.66
C PRO A 187 -19.84 -16.40 -1.75
N VAL A 188 -21.13 -16.04 -1.84
CA VAL A 188 -21.74 -15.10 -0.89
C VAL A 188 -21.78 -15.71 0.51
N GLY A 189 -21.46 -14.91 1.54
CA GLY A 189 -21.48 -15.32 2.94
C GLY A 189 -20.18 -15.03 3.66
N THR A 190 -20.07 -15.52 4.89
CA THR A 190 -18.83 -15.39 5.68
C THR A 190 -17.80 -16.40 5.21
N LEU A 191 -16.65 -15.93 4.80
CA LEU A 191 -15.53 -16.73 4.30
C LEU A 191 -14.36 -16.61 5.26
N HIS A 192 -13.77 -17.75 5.63
CA HIS A 192 -12.45 -17.77 6.25
C HIS A 192 -11.40 -17.79 5.14
N LEU A 193 -10.58 -16.74 5.06
CA LEU A 193 -9.57 -16.58 4.03
C LEU A 193 -8.17 -16.81 4.64
N ASP A 194 -7.45 -17.80 4.14
CA ASP A 194 -6.01 -17.90 4.36
C ASP A 194 -5.26 -16.80 3.59
N SER A 195 -3.95 -16.74 3.71
CA SER A 195 -3.15 -15.67 3.09
C SER A 195 -3.29 -15.62 1.57
N LYS A 196 -3.29 -16.79 0.91
CA LYS A 196 -3.41 -16.90 -0.55
C LYS A 196 -4.82 -16.50 -1.01
N ASP A 197 -5.84 -16.94 -0.30
CA ASP A 197 -7.22 -16.62 -0.60
C ASP A 197 -7.51 -15.14 -0.36
N ALA A 198 -7.01 -14.57 0.75
CA ALA A 198 -7.13 -13.15 1.02
C ALA A 198 -6.46 -12.30 -0.07
N LEU A 199 -5.27 -12.71 -0.55
CA LEU A 199 -4.58 -12.02 -1.64
C LEU A 199 -5.38 -12.09 -2.95
N GLY A 200 -5.94 -13.26 -3.29
CA GLY A 200 -6.83 -13.41 -4.45
C GLY A 200 -8.07 -12.52 -4.35
N PHE A 201 -8.70 -12.49 -3.17
CA PHE A 201 -9.90 -11.71 -2.89
C PHE A 201 -9.68 -10.19 -3.07
N VAL A 202 -8.56 -9.64 -2.58
CA VAL A 202 -8.28 -8.18 -2.66
C VAL A 202 -7.72 -7.73 -4.02
N ARG A 203 -7.27 -8.67 -4.87
CA ARG A 203 -6.70 -8.34 -6.19
C ARG A 203 -7.70 -8.47 -7.33
N GLU A 204 -8.78 -9.22 -7.13
CA GLU A 204 -9.76 -9.47 -8.20
C GLU A 204 -10.49 -8.17 -8.58
N ARG A 205 -10.71 -8.00 -9.89
CA ARG A 205 -11.48 -6.90 -10.47
C ARG A 205 -12.27 -7.28 -11.72
N TYR A 206 -11.78 -8.26 -12.49
CA TYR A 206 -12.35 -8.56 -13.81
C TYR A 206 -13.68 -9.32 -13.74
N SER A 207 -13.87 -10.12 -12.69
CA SER A 207 -15.10 -10.86 -12.43
C SER A 207 -16.07 -10.15 -11.48
N LEU A 208 -15.71 -8.93 -11.05
CA LEU A 208 -16.56 -8.10 -10.19
C LEU A 208 -17.46 -7.18 -11.02
N ALA A 209 -18.67 -6.92 -10.53
CA ALA A 209 -19.68 -6.14 -11.27
C ALA A 209 -19.23 -4.70 -11.55
N ASP A 210 -18.67 -4.02 -10.53
CA ASP A 210 -18.16 -2.65 -10.62
C ASP A 210 -16.62 -2.60 -10.76
N GLY A 211 -16.00 -3.72 -11.10
CA GLY A 211 -14.56 -3.80 -11.39
C GLY A 211 -13.68 -3.23 -10.28
N ASP A 212 -13.00 -2.12 -10.56
CA ASP A 212 -12.05 -1.50 -9.63
C ASP A 212 -12.70 -0.96 -8.35
N ARG A 213 -13.95 -0.52 -8.40
CA ARG A 213 -14.69 -0.08 -7.22
C ARG A 213 -14.94 -1.23 -6.25
N ASP A 214 -15.35 -2.38 -6.75
CA ASP A 214 -15.60 -3.57 -5.94
C ASP A 214 -14.28 -4.12 -5.38
N ARG A 215 -13.19 -4.05 -6.14
CA ARG A 215 -11.85 -4.34 -5.61
C ARG A 215 -11.55 -3.46 -4.39
N GLY A 216 -11.79 -2.16 -4.48
CA GLY A 216 -11.63 -1.23 -3.36
C GLY A 216 -12.48 -1.62 -2.14
N ARG A 217 -13.75 -2.02 -2.35
CA ARG A 217 -14.63 -2.53 -1.28
C ARG A 217 -14.07 -3.82 -0.66
N ASN A 218 -13.59 -4.75 -1.48
CA ASN A 218 -12.98 -6.00 -1.01
C ASN A 218 -11.69 -5.74 -0.20
N GLN A 219 -10.87 -4.78 -0.61
CA GLN A 219 -9.71 -4.34 0.16
C GLN A 219 -10.13 -3.80 1.53
N GLN A 220 -11.16 -2.95 1.59
CA GLN A 220 -11.69 -2.44 2.86
C GLN A 220 -12.21 -3.57 3.76
N LYS A 221 -12.97 -4.54 3.23
CA LYS A 221 -13.47 -5.70 3.99
C LYS A 221 -12.32 -6.47 4.66
N VAL A 222 -11.25 -6.74 3.92
CA VAL A 222 -10.09 -7.46 4.45
C VAL A 222 -9.35 -6.62 5.49
N ILE A 223 -9.19 -5.31 5.28
CA ILE A 223 -8.58 -4.41 6.28
C ILE A 223 -9.41 -4.37 7.56
N VAL A 224 -10.74 -4.30 7.45
CA VAL A 224 -11.64 -4.39 8.62
C VAL A 224 -11.41 -5.69 9.38
N ALA A 225 -11.35 -6.83 8.67
CA ALA A 225 -11.12 -8.13 9.28
C ALA A 225 -9.74 -8.24 9.95
N ILE A 226 -8.69 -7.68 9.34
CA ILE A 226 -7.34 -7.57 9.93
C ILE A 226 -7.40 -6.76 11.22
N LEU A 227 -8.03 -5.58 11.19
CA LEU A 227 -8.15 -4.71 12.36
C LEU A 227 -8.93 -5.38 13.50
N GLN A 228 -10.02 -6.08 13.17
CA GLN A 228 -10.79 -6.85 14.16
C GLN A 228 -9.93 -7.95 14.80
N LYS A 229 -9.15 -8.67 14.00
CA LYS A 229 -8.20 -9.68 14.51
C LYS A 229 -7.12 -9.04 15.38
N LEU A 230 -6.46 -7.97 14.92
CA LEU A 230 -5.40 -7.27 15.66
C LEU A 230 -5.89 -6.66 16.99
N THR A 231 -7.14 -6.27 17.06
CA THR A 231 -7.75 -5.71 18.31
C THR A 231 -8.42 -6.79 19.16
N SER A 232 -8.37 -8.06 18.77
CA SER A 232 -8.88 -9.16 19.57
C SER A 232 -8.01 -9.44 20.81
N ALA A 233 -8.60 -9.95 21.87
CA ALA A 233 -7.86 -10.30 23.08
C ALA A 233 -6.74 -11.32 22.84
N GLU A 234 -6.88 -12.20 21.87
CA GLU A 234 -5.87 -13.18 21.47
C GLU A 234 -4.65 -12.52 20.82
N ALA A 235 -4.88 -11.65 19.82
CA ALA A 235 -3.80 -10.90 19.16
C ALA A 235 -3.09 -9.95 20.12
N LEU A 236 -3.85 -9.27 21.00
CA LEU A 236 -3.30 -8.37 22.01
C LEU A 236 -2.40 -9.10 23.01
N LYS A 237 -2.66 -10.38 23.33
CA LYS A 237 -1.77 -11.20 24.16
C LYS A 237 -0.51 -11.64 23.43
N ASN A 238 -0.57 -11.74 22.09
CA ASN A 238 0.51 -12.23 21.24
C ASN A 238 1.17 -11.13 20.39
N TYR A 239 0.91 -9.86 20.69
CA TYR A 239 1.33 -8.72 19.86
C TYR A 239 2.85 -8.69 19.61
N ASP A 240 3.67 -9.06 20.59
CA ASP A 240 5.13 -9.14 20.45
C ASP A 240 5.56 -10.06 19.30
N SER A 241 4.92 -11.22 19.18
CA SER A 241 5.20 -12.19 18.11
C SER A 241 4.74 -11.66 16.77
N ILE A 242 3.61 -10.97 16.72
CA ILE A 242 3.10 -10.34 15.48
C ILE A 242 4.03 -9.23 15.02
N ILE A 243 4.41 -8.31 15.91
CA ILE A 243 5.33 -7.20 15.60
C ILE A 243 6.69 -7.72 15.12
N LYS A 244 7.30 -8.64 15.88
CA LYS A 244 8.58 -9.27 15.50
C LYS A 244 8.49 -9.99 14.15
N GLY A 245 7.38 -10.68 13.92
CA GLY A 245 7.13 -11.35 12.65
C GLY A 245 7.04 -10.39 11.46
N LEU A 246 6.60 -9.16 11.65
CA LEU A 246 6.37 -8.18 10.59
C LEU A 246 7.48 -7.15 10.43
N GLN A 247 8.41 -7.04 11.38
CA GLN A 247 9.40 -5.96 11.49
C GLN A 247 10.13 -5.66 10.18
N ASP A 248 10.57 -6.70 9.44
CA ASP A 248 11.29 -6.55 8.18
C ASP A 248 10.38 -6.62 6.94
N SER A 249 9.09 -6.74 7.16
CA SER A 249 8.11 -6.99 6.08
C SER A 249 7.20 -5.79 5.82
N ILE A 250 7.02 -4.91 6.80
CA ILE A 250 6.20 -3.70 6.70
C ILE A 250 7.11 -2.48 6.82
N GLN A 251 6.91 -1.51 5.96
CA GLN A 251 7.56 -0.20 6.10
C GLN A 251 6.59 0.76 6.79
N THR A 252 7.04 1.40 7.88
CA THR A 252 6.24 2.36 8.64
C THR A 252 7.15 3.39 9.29
N ASN A 253 6.61 4.57 9.57
CA ASN A 253 7.24 5.59 10.42
C ASN A 253 6.66 5.59 11.84
N MET A 254 5.68 4.73 12.16
CA MET A 254 5.15 4.64 13.52
C MET A 254 6.21 4.01 14.44
N PRO A 255 6.68 4.72 15.48
CA PRO A 255 7.63 4.15 16.42
C PRO A 255 7.06 2.91 17.13
N LEU A 256 7.92 1.93 17.40
CA LEU A 256 7.54 0.73 18.13
C LEU A 256 6.90 1.07 19.50
N GLU A 257 7.47 2.02 20.20
CA GLU A 257 6.92 2.52 21.47
C GLU A 257 5.48 3.02 21.33
N THR A 258 5.19 3.76 20.25
CA THR A 258 3.82 4.23 19.96
C THR A 258 2.88 3.06 19.71
N MET A 259 3.30 2.04 18.95
CA MET A 259 2.51 0.84 18.73
C MET A 259 2.21 0.11 20.04
N MET A 260 3.21 -0.07 20.91
CA MET A 260 3.07 -0.69 22.21
C MET A 260 2.13 0.10 23.12
N ASN A 261 2.24 1.42 23.14
CA ASN A 261 1.36 2.29 23.92
C ASN A 261 -0.10 2.19 23.47
N LEU A 262 -0.34 2.10 22.15
CA LEU A 262 -1.70 1.90 21.61
C LEU A 262 -2.28 0.53 22.02
N VAL A 263 -1.47 -0.53 21.98
CA VAL A 263 -1.87 -1.87 22.43
C VAL A 263 -2.19 -1.87 23.93
N ASN A 264 -1.31 -1.33 24.76
CA ASN A 264 -1.50 -1.26 26.21
C ASN A 264 -2.75 -0.45 26.59
N ALA A 265 -2.92 0.73 25.96
CA ALA A 265 -4.12 1.55 26.17
C ALA A 265 -5.40 0.82 25.78
N GLN A 266 -5.36 -0.01 24.73
CA GLN A 266 -6.51 -0.84 24.34
C GLN A 266 -6.77 -1.98 25.33
N LEU A 267 -5.73 -2.62 25.86
CA LEU A 267 -5.86 -3.65 26.91
C LEU A 267 -6.44 -3.08 28.20
N GLU A 268 -5.99 -1.88 28.63
CA GLU A 268 -6.45 -1.22 29.85
C GLU A 268 -7.87 -0.69 29.72
N SER A 269 -8.18 0.01 28.62
CA SER A 269 -9.50 0.63 28.43
C SER A 269 -10.57 -0.36 27.99
N GLY A 270 -10.18 -1.50 27.43
CA GLY A 270 -11.13 -2.46 26.85
C GLY A 270 -11.97 -1.86 25.73
N GLY A 271 -13.12 -2.47 25.49
CA GLY A 271 -14.08 -2.03 24.47
C GLY A 271 -13.65 -2.41 23.05
N THR A 272 -14.58 -2.25 22.11
CA THR A 272 -14.37 -2.60 20.72
C THR A 272 -14.44 -1.35 19.86
N TYR A 273 -13.51 -1.19 18.91
CA TYR A 273 -13.59 -0.13 17.92
C TYR A 273 -14.73 -0.38 16.95
N LYS A 274 -15.55 0.65 16.73
CA LYS A 274 -16.53 0.66 15.63
C LYS A 274 -15.81 1.10 14.36
N ILE A 275 -15.73 0.19 13.38
CA ILE A 275 -15.06 0.45 12.11
C ILE A 275 -16.13 0.79 11.05
N ASN A 276 -15.95 1.92 10.37
CA ASN A 276 -16.78 2.38 9.26
C ASN A 276 -15.90 2.48 8.00
N SER A 277 -16.45 2.17 6.83
CA SER A 277 -15.78 2.22 5.55
C SER A 277 -16.70 2.74 4.46
#